data_ae8db27c3f9e74df77403e34cb7e623d
#
_entry.id   ae8db27c3f9e74df77403e34cb7e623d
#
_cell.length_a   1.000
_cell.length_b   1.000
_cell.length_c   1.000
_cell.angle_alpha   90.00
_cell.angle_beta   90.00
_cell.angle_gamma   90.00
#
_symmetry.space_group_name_H-M   'P 1'
#
loop_
_entity.id
_entity.type
_entity.pdbx_description
1 polymer ?
#
loop_
_entity_poly.entity_id
_entity_poly.type
_entity_poly.pdbx_seq_one_letter_code
_entity_poly.pdbx_strand_id
1 'polypeptide(L)'
;MEELPEFLNNEFDEWSVVSAEEELYEFVDGYDIFFKGFIDALLKVKIKNKEYYYVLDWKTAGDKGWFASKKRDILTWAQIALYKSFWMRKNNLDTKQVKCGFVLLKRGAKKGSTVELVKVSVGPKAEQNALSIMRSMVKTVRRGIFLKNRQSCLFCEFKSTKECPG
;
A
#
# COMPACT_ATOMS: atom_id res chain seq x y z
N MET A 1 8.12 15.74 -12.22
CA MET A 1 7.30 14.65 -12.84
C MET A 1 7.87 14.13 -14.16
N GLU A 2 8.85 14.80 -14.73
CA GLU A 2 9.49 14.38 -16.00
C GLU A 2 10.28 13.06 -15.90
N GLU A 3 10.79 12.71 -14.72
CA GLU A 3 11.60 11.50 -14.51
C GLU A 3 10.77 10.19 -14.36
N LEU A 4 9.47 10.28 -14.10
CA LEU A 4 8.65 9.08 -13.84
C LEU A 4 8.52 8.18 -15.08
N PRO A 5 8.23 8.69 -16.29
CA PRO A 5 8.17 7.84 -17.49
C PRO A 5 9.52 7.18 -17.81
N GLU A 6 10.62 7.91 -17.66
CA GLU A 6 11.98 7.39 -17.86
C GLU A 6 12.29 6.27 -16.85
N PHE A 7 11.93 6.50 -15.57
CA PHE A 7 12.07 5.49 -14.52
C PHE A 7 11.27 4.23 -14.84
N LEU A 8 10.01 4.35 -15.29
CA LEU A 8 9.17 3.20 -15.64
C LEU A 8 9.70 2.44 -16.86
N ASN A 9 10.25 3.15 -17.87
CA ASN A 9 10.91 2.55 -19.02
C ASN A 9 12.18 1.76 -18.64
N ASN A 10 12.87 2.16 -17.58
CA ASN A 10 14.03 1.45 -17.05
C ASN A 10 13.66 0.25 -16.16
N GLU A 11 12.50 0.30 -15.52
CA GLU A 11 12.05 -0.74 -14.58
C GLU A 11 11.29 -1.88 -15.27
N PHE A 12 10.60 -1.60 -16.39
CA PHE A 12 9.75 -2.54 -17.11
C PHE A 12 10.09 -2.61 -18.60
N ASP A 13 10.02 -3.79 -19.19
CA ASP A 13 10.23 -3.98 -20.63
C ASP A 13 9.17 -3.20 -21.44
N GLU A 14 7.92 -3.25 -20.99
CA GLU A 14 6.77 -2.51 -21.52
C GLU A 14 5.85 -2.16 -20.35
N TRP A 15 5.15 -1.05 -20.44
CA TRP A 15 4.14 -0.68 -19.46
C TRP A 15 3.02 0.18 -20.07
N SER A 16 1.84 0.08 -19.48
CA SER A 16 0.71 0.97 -19.76
C SER A 16 -0.11 1.21 -18.50
N VAL A 17 -0.72 2.38 -18.41
CA VAL A 17 -1.65 2.71 -17.32
C VAL A 17 -2.98 2.01 -17.60
N VAL A 18 -3.44 1.21 -16.64
CA VAL A 18 -4.77 0.60 -16.66
C VAL A 18 -5.77 1.53 -16.02
N SER A 19 -5.41 2.07 -14.84
CA SER A 19 -6.26 2.99 -14.09
C SER A 19 -5.40 3.87 -13.17
N ALA A 20 -5.87 5.08 -12.89
CA ALA A 20 -5.36 5.95 -11.83
C ALA A 20 -6.51 6.22 -10.85
N GLU A 21 -6.19 6.29 -9.55
CA GLU A 21 -7.17 6.45 -8.47
C GLU A 21 -8.30 5.41 -8.54
N GLU A 22 -7.93 4.15 -8.79
CA GLU A 22 -8.88 3.03 -8.91
C GLU A 22 -9.62 2.81 -7.59
N GLU A 23 -10.92 3.03 -7.58
CA GLU A 23 -11.73 2.81 -6.40
C GLU A 23 -11.96 1.32 -6.14
N LEU A 24 -11.66 0.92 -4.92
CA LEU A 24 -12.05 -0.35 -4.32
C LEU A 24 -13.22 -0.10 -3.37
N TYR A 25 -14.34 -0.76 -3.62
CA TYR A 25 -15.49 -0.78 -2.73
C TYR A 25 -16.04 -2.20 -2.70
N GLU A 26 -15.38 -3.05 -1.89
CA GLU A 26 -15.53 -4.50 -1.95
C GLU A 26 -16.08 -5.06 -0.64
N PHE A 27 -17.02 -5.97 -0.73
CA PHE A 27 -17.58 -6.65 0.45
C PHE A 27 -16.52 -7.48 1.17
N VAL A 28 -16.52 -7.41 2.50
CA VAL A 28 -15.60 -8.20 3.34
C VAL A 28 -16.28 -9.46 3.80
N ASP A 29 -15.91 -10.61 3.25
CA ASP A 29 -16.49 -11.90 3.54
C ASP A 29 -16.56 -12.20 5.05
N GLY A 30 -17.75 -12.56 5.52
CA GLY A 30 -18.02 -12.86 6.93
C GLY A 30 -18.20 -11.63 7.82
N TYR A 31 -18.25 -10.44 7.24
CA TYR A 31 -18.51 -9.19 7.94
C TYR A 31 -19.52 -8.36 7.14
N ASP A 32 -20.47 -7.75 7.81
CA ASP A 32 -21.41 -6.81 7.19
C ASP A 32 -20.77 -5.43 7.08
N ILE A 33 -19.72 -5.34 6.26
CA ILE A 33 -18.95 -4.11 5.98
C ILE A 33 -18.32 -4.19 4.60
N PHE A 34 -17.98 -3.01 4.07
CA PHE A 34 -17.20 -2.86 2.85
C PHE A 34 -15.77 -2.37 3.16
N PHE A 35 -14.82 -2.92 2.42
CA PHE A 35 -13.48 -2.35 2.33
C PHE A 35 -13.52 -1.24 1.28
N LYS A 36 -13.19 -0.02 1.68
CA LYS A 36 -13.03 1.10 0.78
C LYS A 36 -11.58 1.55 0.73
N GLY A 37 -11.09 1.78 -0.48
CA GLY A 37 -9.75 2.31 -0.73
C GLY A 37 -9.61 2.83 -2.15
N PHE A 38 -8.50 3.52 -2.41
CA PHE A 38 -8.13 4.01 -3.73
C PHE A 38 -6.71 3.55 -4.03
N ILE A 39 -6.53 2.87 -5.17
CA ILE A 39 -5.21 2.51 -5.67
C ILE A 39 -4.71 3.68 -6.51
N ASP A 40 -3.60 4.27 -6.11
CA ASP A 40 -3.08 5.48 -6.77
C ASP A 40 -2.76 5.24 -8.25
N ALA A 41 -2.15 4.10 -8.57
CA ALA A 41 -1.91 3.71 -9.96
C ALA A 41 -1.93 2.19 -10.15
N LEU A 42 -2.56 1.76 -11.22
CA LEU A 42 -2.59 0.40 -11.68
C LEU A 42 -1.97 0.32 -13.07
N LEU A 43 -0.89 -0.42 -13.20
CA LEU A 43 -0.19 -0.61 -14.45
C LEU A 43 -0.36 -2.04 -14.96
N LYS A 44 -0.43 -2.20 -16.28
CA LYS A 44 -0.10 -3.45 -16.96
C LYS A 44 1.36 -3.36 -17.39
N VAL A 45 2.17 -4.32 -16.98
CA VAL A 45 3.62 -4.30 -17.20
C VAL A 45 4.10 -5.62 -17.78
N LYS A 46 5.18 -5.56 -18.55
CA LYS A 46 5.90 -6.74 -19.03
C LYS A 46 7.26 -6.79 -18.34
N ILE A 47 7.60 -7.95 -17.81
CA ILE A 47 8.88 -8.21 -17.12
C ILE A 47 9.39 -9.57 -17.62
N LYS A 48 10.54 -9.60 -18.30
CA LYS A 48 11.13 -10.84 -18.86
C LYS A 48 10.11 -11.61 -19.71
N ASN A 49 9.47 -10.91 -20.64
CA ASN A 49 8.44 -11.45 -21.55
C ASN A 49 7.17 -12.01 -20.87
N LYS A 50 6.92 -11.71 -19.62
CA LYS A 50 5.68 -12.07 -18.90
C LYS A 50 4.90 -10.85 -18.52
N GLU A 51 3.60 -10.90 -18.72
CA GLU A 51 2.67 -9.82 -18.35
C GLU A 51 2.25 -9.94 -16.89
N TYR A 52 2.15 -8.79 -16.23
CA TYR A 52 1.65 -8.64 -14.85
C TYR A 52 0.83 -7.38 -14.74
N TYR A 53 -0.10 -7.37 -13.79
CA TYR A 53 -0.65 -6.15 -13.25
C TYR A 53 0.22 -5.69 -12.08
N TYR A 54 0.40 -4.38 -11.95
CA TYR A 54 1.19 -3.80 -10.88
C TYR A 54 0.37 -2.77 -10.11
N VAL A 55 0.02 -3.09 -8.87
CA VAL A 55 -0.66 -2.18 -7.93
C VAL A 55 0.40 -1.29 -7.31
N LEU A 56 0.31 0.00 -7.53
CA LEU A 56 1.26 1.01 -7.04
C LEU A 56 0.57 2.00 -6.12
N ASP A 57 1.31 2.42 -5.10
CA ASP A 57 0.90 3.47 -4.18
C ASP A 57 2.05 4.48 -4.05
N TRP A 58 1.73 5.78 -4.26
CA TRP A 58 2.71 6.85 -4.22
C TRP A 58 3.03 7.26 -2.78
N LYS A 59 4.30 7.39 -2.47
CA LYS A 59 4.73 7.87 -1.16
C LYS A 59 5.84 8.91 -1.31
N THR A 60 5.74 9.99 -0.56
CA THR A 60 6.83 10.95 -0.48
C THR A 60 7.92 10.45 0.47
N ALA A 61 9.17 10.76 0.15
CA ALA A 61 10.32 10.42 0.96
C ALA A 61 11.36 11.55 0.95
N GLY A 62 12.32 11.52 1.88
CA GLY A 62 13.53 12.33 1.79
C GLY A 62 14.45 11.85 0.68
N ASP A 63 15.56 12.55 0.49
CA ASP A 63 16.57 12.29 -0.56
C ASP A 63 17.09 10.84 -0.58
N LYS A 64 17.23 10.23 0.59
CA LYS A 64 17.72 8.84 0.78
C LYS A 64 16.64 7.76 0.68
N GLY A 65 15.38 8.16 0.40
CA GLY A 65 14.26 7.22 0.39
C GLY A 65 13.82 6.76 1.78
N TRP A 66 13.25 5.55 1.89
CA TRP A 66 12.77 5.02 3.16
C TRP A 66 13.85 4.29 3.95
N PHE A 67 13.93 4.57 5.24
CA PHE A 67 14.73 3.77 6.19
C PHE A 67 14.18 2.34 6.31
N ALA A 68 15.02 1.42 6.76
CA ALA A 68 14.68 0.02 6.94
C ALA A 68 13.46 -0.21 7.89
N SER A 69 13.31 0.63 8.91
CA SER A 69 12.14 0.60 9.81
C SER A 69 10.84 0.92 9.07
N LYS A 70 10.84 1.93 8.18
CA LYS A 70 9.65 2.28 7.38
C LYS A 70 9.32 1.21 6.34
N LYS A 71 10.32 0.61 5.72
CA LYS A 71 10.13 -0.52 4.77
C LYS A 71 9.51 -1.76 5.44
N ARG A 72 9.61 -1.88 6.77
CA ARG A 72 9.05 -2.97 7.58
C ARG A 72 7.81 -2.57 8.37
N ASP A 73 7.30 -1.35 8.19
CA ASP A 73 6.09 -0.88 8.85
C ASP A 73 4.88 -1.73 8.41
N ILE A 74 4.31 -2.46 9.37
CA ILE A 74 3.24 -3.42 9.13
C ILE A 74 1.97 -2.78 8.59
N LEU A 75 1.65 -1.55 9.00
CA LEU A 75 0.44 -0.87 8.55
C LEU A 75 0.58 -0.41 7.10
N THR A 76 1.73 0.17 6.76
CA THR A 76 2.05 0.54 5.37
C THR A 76 2.02 -0.68 4.47
N TRP A 77 2.65 -1.78 4.92
CA TRP A 77 2.67 -3.04 4.18
C TRP A 77 1.26 -3.64 4.03
N ALA A 78 0.44 -3.64 5.10
CA ALA A 78 -0.91 -4.18 5.06
C ALA A 78 -1.81 -3.41 4.08
N GLN A 79 -1.66 -2.09 3.96
CA GLN A 79 -2.39 -1.28 2.98
C GLN A 79 -2.23 -1.82 1.56
N ILE A 80 -0.99 -1.94 1.09
CA ILE A 80 -0.74 -2.38 -0.30
C ILE A 80 -1.12 -3.86 -0.50
N ALA A 81 -0.99 -4.69 0.53
CA ALA A 81 -1.41 -6.09 0.49
C ALA A 81 -2.94 -6.22 0.37
N LEU A 82 -3.70 -5.40 1.09
CA LEU A 82 -5.16 -5.35 0.99
C LEU A 82 -5.60 -4.83 -0.38
N TYR A 83 -4.98 -3.77 -0.90
CA TYR A 83 -5.26 -3.26 -2.25
C TYR A 83 -5.06 -4.35 -3.30
N LYS A 84 -3.92 -5.03 -3.29
CA LYS A 84 -3.66 -6.17 -4.17
C LYS A 84 -4.75 -7.24 -4.02
N SER A 85 -5.06 -7.66 -2.78
CA SER A 85 -5.99 -8.74 -2.50
C SER A 85 -7.40 -8.44 -3.01
N PHE A 86 -7.94 -7.26 -2.69
CA PHE A 86 -9.29 -6.89 -3.11
C PHE A 86 -9.38 -6.65 -4.62
N TRP A 87 -8.38 -5.97 -5.20
CA TRP A 87 -8.36 -5.74 -6.64
C TRP A 87 -8.26 -7.05 -7.44
N MET A 88 -7.41 -7.96 -6.99
CA MET A 88 -7.23 -9.28 -7.61
C MET A 88 -8.53 -10.08 -7.58
N ARG A 89 -9.25 -10.09 -6.45
CA ARG A 89 -10.57 -10.76 -6.31
C ARG A 89 -11.62 -10.14 -7.22
N LYS A 90 -11.72 -8.81 -7.23
CA LYS A 90 -12.65 -8.05 -8.11
C LYS A 90 -12.49 -8.45 -9.58
N ASN A 91 -11.25 -8.74 -10.01
CA ASN A 91 -10.92 -9.05 -11.40
C ASN A 91 -10.68 -10.56 -11.66
N ASN A 92 -10.94 -11.45 -10.71
CA ASN A 92 -10.73 -12.91 -10.83
C ASN A 92 -9.32 -13.29 -11.30
N LEU A 93 -8.30 -12.63 -10.74
CA LEU A 93 -6.89 -12.84 -11.10
C LEU A 93 -6.19 -13.71 -10.05
N ASP A 94 -5.17 -14.49 -10.50
CA ASP A 94 -4.28 -15.23 -9.60
C ASP A 94 -3.25 -14.30 -8.95
N THR A 95 -2.84 -14.63 -7.72
CA THR A 95 -1.85 -13.84 -6.97
C THR A 95 -0.50 -13.71 -7.68
N LYS A 96 -0.16 -14.65 -8.57
CA LYS A 96 1.07 -14.60 -9.37
C LYS A 96 1.01 -13.60 -10.51
N GLN A 97 -0.19 -13.25 -10.98
CA GLN A 97 -0.42 -12.28 -12.06
C GLN A 97 -0.37 -10.83 -11.57
N VAL A 98 -0.49 -10.62 -10.25
CA VAL A 98 -0.54 -9.28 -9.67
C VAL A 98 0.65 -9.04 -8.74
N LYS A 99 1.43 -8.02 -9.06
CA LYS A 99 2.52 -7.49 -8.24
C LYS A 99 2.09 -6.21 -7.54
N CYS A 100 2.83 -5.79 -6.53
CA CYS A 100 2.56 -4.53 -5.87
C CYS A 100 3.84 -3.89 -5.32
N GLY A 101 3.78 -2.60 -5.06
CA GLY A 101 4.89 -1.84 -4.51
C GLY A 101 4.57 -0.38 -4.25
N PHE A 102 5.51 0.28 -3.60
CA PHE A 102 5.45 1.73 -3.37
C PHE A 102 6.40 2.43 -4.33
N VAL A 103 5.94 3.48 -4.96
CA VAL A 103 6.80 4.39 -5.70
C VAL A 103 7.11 5.59 -4.82
N LEU A 104 8.37 5.71 -4.41
CA LEU A 104 8.84 6.81 -3.60
C LEU A 104 9.17 8.00 -4.50
N LEU A 105 8.56 9.13 -4.22
CA LEU A 105 8.90 10.43 -4.80
C LEU A 105 9.83 11.14 -3.82
N LYS A 106 11.12 11.13 -4.11
CA LYS A 106 12.16 11.59 -3.18
C LYS A 106 12.42 13.08 -3.33
N ARG A 107 12.09 13.84 -2.28
CA ARG A 107 12.34 15.28 -2.22
C ARG A 107 13.81 15.54 -1.90
N GLY A 108 14.43 16.47 -2.65
CA GLY A 108 15.85 16.84 -2.47
C GLY A 108 16.84 15.83 -3.02
N ALA A 109 16.40 14.74 -3.66
CA ALA A 109 17.29 13.83 -4.38
C ALA A 109 17.84 14.48 -5.65
N LYS A 110 19.01 14.01 -6.08
CA LYS A 110 19.61 14.48 -7.34
C LYS A 110 18.74 14.06 -8.54
N LYS A 111 18.78 14.84 -9.62
CA LYS A 111 18.16 14.50 -10.89
C LYS A 111 18.59 13.09 -11.33
N GLY A 112 17.64 12.30 -11.83
CA GLY A 112 17.83 10.88 -12.19
C GLY A 112 17.73 9.90 -11.03
N SER A 113 17.48 10.37 -9.78
CA SER A 113 17.28 9.52 -8.60
C SER A 113 16.10 9.95 -7.74
N THR A 114 15.19 10.75 -8.30
CA THR A 114 14.01 11.27 -7.56
C THR A 114 12.90 10.25 -7.40
N VAL A 115 12.94 9.14 -8.15
CA VAL A 115 11.94 8.06 -8.11
C VAL A 115 12.61 6.75 -7.70
N GLU A 116 11.95 5.99 -6.81
CA GLU A 116 12.40 4.65 -6.37
C GLU A 116 11.21 3.71 -6.26
N LEU A 117 11.29 2.50 -6.82
CA LEU A 117 10.29 1.44 -6.61
C LEU A 117 10.69 0.53 -5.45
N VAL A 118 9.91 0.56 -4.39
CA VAL A 118 10.00 -0.40 -3.29
C VAL A 118 9.04 -1.55 -3.58
N LYS A 119 9.58 -2.65 -4.11
CA LYS A 119 8.81 -3.86 -4.43
C LYS A 119 8.34 -4.55 -3.15
N VAL A 120 7.07 -4.92 -3.09
CA VAL A 120 6.48 -5.62 -1.95
C VAL A 120 6.04 -7.00 -2.39
N SER A 121 6.57 -8.03 -1.70
CA SER A 121 6.18 -9.41 -1.98
C SER A 121 4.95 -9.78 -1.16
N VAL A 122 3.83 -9.99 -1.82
CA VAL A 122 2.57 -10.43 -1.21
C VAL A 122 2.14 -11.75 -1.82
N GLY A 123 2.52 -12.83 -1.15
CA GLY A 123 2.03 -14.19 -1.44
C GLY A 123 0.81 -14.55 -0.57
N PRO A 124 0.23 -15.75 -0.72
CA PRO A 124 -1.01 -16.13 -0.03
C PRO A 124 -0.98 -15.96 1.51
N LYS A 125 0.14 -16.32 2.14
CA LYS A 125 0.30 -16.14 3.60
C LYS A 125 0.31 -14.68 4.01
N ALA A 126 0.98 -13.86 3.24
CA ALA A 126 1.07 -12.41 3.50
C ALA A 126 -0.30 -11.74 3.30
N GLU A 127 -1.04 -12.15 2.27
CA GLU A 127 -2.41 -11.71 2.04
C GLU A 127 -3.32 -12.06 3.22
N GLN A 128 -3.28 -13.31 3.68
CA GLN A 128 -4.06 -13.75 4.85
C GLN A 128 -3.71 -12.97 6.11
N ASN A 129 -2.43 -12.63 6.32
CA ASN A 129 -2.00 -11.81 7.45
C ASN A 129 -2.62 -10.41 7.38
N ALA A 130 -2.62 -9.75 6.21
CA ALA A 130 -3.23 -8.44 6.03
C ALA A 130 -4.74 -8.48 6.29
N LEU A 131 -5.44 -9.48 5.76
CA LEU A 131 -6.87 -9.70 6.02
C LEU A 131 -7.13 -9.97 7.51
N SER A 132 -6.27 -10.70 8.19
CA SER A 132 -6.39 -10.97 9.64
C SER A 132 -6.24 -9.68 10.47
N ILE A 133 -5.28 -8.81 10.12
CA ILE A 133 -5.11 -7.50 10.76
C ILE A 133 -6.38 -6.67 10.59
N MET A 134 -6.91 -6.55 9.37
CA MET A 134 -8.15 -5.83 9.09
C MET A 134 -9.34 -6.39 9.90
N ARG A 135 -9.53 -7.71 9.88
CA ARG A 135 -10.62 -8.38 10.62
C ARG A 135 -10.50 -8.17 12.14
N SER A 136 -9.28 -8.21 12.67
CA SER A 136 -9.03 -7.94 14.10
C SER A 136 -9.37 -6.51 14.47
N MET A 137 -9.02 -5.55 13.61
CA MET A 137 -9.40 -4.14 13.78
C MET A 137 -10.93 -3.99 13.81
N VAL A 138 -11.64 -4.58 12.84
CA VAL A 138 -13.12 -4.53 12.79
C VAL A 138 -13.74 -5.12 14.06
N LYS A 139 -13.25 -6.28 14.52
CA LYS A 139 -13.73 -6.90 15.78
C LYS A 139 -13.50 -5.98 16.98
N THR A 140 -12.34 -5.33 17.06
CA THR A 140 -11.98 -4.44 18.16
C THR A 140 -12.92 -3.22 18.19
N VAL A 141 -13.15 -2.60 17.04
CA VAL A 141 -14.06 -1.45 16.91
C VAL A 141 -15.51 -1.83 17.25
N ARG A 142 -16.02 -2.96 16.74
CA ARG A 142 -17.38 -3.44 17.04
C ARG A 142 -17.62 -3.74 18.52
N ARG A 143 -16.56 -4.08 19.26
CA ARG A 143 -16.62 -4.30 20.72
C ARG A 143 -16.50 -3.01 21.52
N GLY A 144 -16.39 -1.85 20.88
CA GLY A 144 -16.17 -0.57 21.55
C GLY A 144 -14.83 -0.48 22.28
N ILE A 145 -13.82 -1.29 21.84
CA ILE A 145 -12.50 -1.28 22.45
C ILE A 145 -11.62 -0.29 21.70
N PHE A 146 -11.19 0.76 22.38
CA PHE A 146 -10.32 1.81 21.83
C PHE A 146 -8.94 1.70 22.48
N LEU A 147 -7.99 1.11 21.73
CA LEU A 147 -6.61 0.97 22.18
C LEU A 147 -5.85 2.30 21.98
N LYS A 148 -5.21 2.77 23.05
CA LYS A 148 -4.34 3.96 22.97
C LYS A 148 -3.09 3.64 22.16
N ASN A 149 -2.81 4.39 21.10
CA ASN A 149 -1.56 4.31 20.38
C ASN A 149 -0.47 5.15 21.05
N ARG A 150 0.18 4.59 22.05
CA ARG A 150 1.21 5.29 22.85
C ARG A 150 2.47 5.66 22.04
N GLN A 151 2.71 5.02 20.90
CA GLN A 151 3.85 5.38 20.04
C GLN A 151 3.65 6.71 19.30
N SER A 152 2.40 7.16 19.15
CA SER A 152 2.06 8.44 18.52
C SER A 152 1.94 9.61 19.51
N CYS A 153 2.22 9.40 20.80
CA CYS A 153 2.02 10.44 21.82
C CYS A 153 2.94 11.66 21.67
N LEU A 154 4.06 11.55 20.96
CA LEU A 154 5.04 12.64 20.84
C LEU A 154 4.43 13.91 20.20
N PHE A 155 3.57 13.72 19.18
CA PHE A 155 2.93 14.80 18.42
C PHE A 155 1.40 14.79 18.54
N CYS A 156 0.85 14.10 19.56
CA CYS A 156 -0.59 13.93 19.72
C CYS A 156 -1.19 15.11 20.50
N GLU A 157 -2.14 15.81 19.91
CA GLU A 157 -2.88 16.92 20.52
C GLU A 157 -3.70 16.50 21.74
N PHE A 158 -4.12 15.23 21.83
CA PHE A 158 -4.89 14.69 22.96
C PHE A 158 -4.01 14.22 24.12
N LYS A 159 -2.68 14.27 24.00
CA LYS A 159 -1.76 13.85 25.07
C LYS A 159 -1.98 14.68 26.33
N SER A 160 -2.19 14.02 27.45
CA SER A 160 -2.39 14.63 28.76
C SER A 160 -3.64 15.55 28.87
N THR A 161 -4.61 15.34 27.99
CA THR A 161 -5.94 15.96 28.07
C THR A 161 -6.91 15.07 28.87
N LYS A 162 -8.13 15.54 29.09
CA LYS A 162 -9.21 14.74 29.71
C LYS A 162 -9.55 13.49 28.87
N GLU A 163 -9.44 13.60 27.58
CA GLU A 163 -9.71 12.50 26.60
C GLU A 163 -8.60 11.45 26.61
N CYS A 164 -7.37 11.84 26.99
CA CYS A 164 -6.23 10.92 27.06
C CYS A 164 -5.27 11.30 28.20
N PRO A 165 -5.62 10.98 29.45
CA PRO A 165 -4.85 11.40 30.65
C PRO A 165 -3.48 10.73 30.81
N GLY A 166 -2.95 10.01 29.84
CA GLY A 166 -1.61 9.42 29.87
C GLY A 166 -1.61 7.90 29.82
#